data_29f346f7c4caf3f34f8d0c8108fe512b
#
_entry.id   29f346f7c4caf3f34f8d0c8108fe512b
#
_cell.length_a   1.000
_cell.length_b   1.000
_cell.length_c   1.000
_cell.angle_alpha   90.00
_cell.angle_beta   90.00
_cell.angle_gamma   90.00
#
_symmetry.space_group_name_H-M   'P 1'
#
loop_
_entity.id
_entity.type
_entity.pdbx_description
1 polymer ?
#
loop_
_entity_poly.entity_id
_entity_poly.type
_entity_poly.pdbx_seq_one_letter_code
_entity_poly.pdbx_strand_id
1 'polypeptide(L)'
;LGIAGLNFVGNAHYKKPMEGKDNIAQFELIPLILGKCATVKEAQQILEHMNLIDTPFMENLPVAQLHWIVADKNECITLEAVEERLKIYENPVGILTNNPPFNYQMFNLNNYMQLAVENKSNTFSKDLVLKQYSRGMGAIGLPGDLSSASRFVRVAFAKLNAVSDDSEQSSVSQFFHILGSVWQNRGLCEVAPGKFEITIYASCCNADKGIYYYK
;
A
#
# COMPACT_ATOMS: atom_id res chain seq x y z
N LEU A 1 7.70 5.51 -13.79
CA LEU A 1 7.66 5.72 -12.35
C LEU A 1 6.25 6.07 -11.90
N GLY A 2 5.79 5.50 -10.78
CA GLY A 2 4.53 5.84 -10.13
C GLY A 2 4.75 6.17 -8.66
N ILE A 3 3.94 7.08 -8.11
CA ILE A 3 3.94 7.42 -6.70
C ILE A 3 2.50 7.63 -6.22
N ALA A 4 2.20 7.16 -5.01
CA ALA A 4 0.92 7.41 -4.35
C ALA A 4 1.15 7.75 -2.87
N GLY A 5 0.35 8.68 -2.34
CA GLY A 5 0.32 9.04 -0.93
C GLY A 5 -0.92 8.48 -0.25
N LEU A 6 -0.76 7.96 0.96
CA LEU A 6 -1.82 7.39 1.77
C LEU A 6 -1.80 8.01 3.18
N ASN A 7 -2.96 8.01 3.85
CA ASN A 7 -3.05 8.51 5.22
C ASN A 7 -2.21 7.67 6.19
N PHE A 8 -1.43 8.38 7.01
CA PHE A 8 -0.53 7.81 8.02
C PHE A 8 -0.71 8.52 9.37
N VAL A 9 -1.96 8.66 9.77
CA VAL A 9 -2.42 9.49 10.89
C VAL A 9 -1.81 9.03 12.21
N GLY A 10 -1.23 9.98 12.97
CA GLY A 10 -0.57 9.73 14.26
C GLY A 10 0.83 9.12 14.17
N ASN A 11 1.31 8.78 12.97
CA ASN A 11 2.65 8.22 12.75
C ASN A 11 3.54 9.13 11.89
N ALA A 12 2.94 10.02 11.09
CA ALA A 12 3.71 10.97 10.30
C ALA A 12 4.27 12.10 11.19
N HIS A 13 5.59 12.29 11.13
CA HIS A 13 6.32 13.35 11.86
C HIS A 13 7.19 14.14 10.88
N TYR A 14 6.73 15.34 10.54
CA TYR A 14 7.49 16.25 9.70
C TYR A 14 8.39 17.14 10.54
N LYS A 15 9.54 17.50 9.99
CA LYS A 15 10.57 18.27 10.68
C LYS A 15 10.40 19.77 10.42
N LYS A 16 11.08 20.57 11.21
CA LYS A 16 11.34 21.97 10.87
C LYS A 16 12.37 22.03 9.73
N PRO A 17 12.43 23.14 8.97
CA PRO A 17 13.47 23.33 7.97
C PRO A 17 14.86 23.10 8.54
N MET A 18 15.69 22.36 7.80
CA MET A 18 17.07 22.02 8.16
C MET A 18 18.02 22.64 7.16
N GLU A 19 19.11 23.28 7.66
CA GLU A 19 20.17 23.79 6.81
C GLU A 19 20.92 22.66 6.12
N GLY A 20 21.26 22.85 4.85
CA GLY A 20 21.95 21.83 4.02
C GLY A 20 21.07 20.66 3.56
N LYS A 21 19.76 20.73 3.75
CA LYS A 21 18.77 19.77 3.24
C LYS A 21 17.79 20.44 2.26
N ASP A 22 17.29 19.64 1.35
CA ASP A 22 16.16 20.02 0.50
C ASP A 22 14.87 19.97 1.32
N ASN A 23 14.41 21.11 1.77
CA ASN A 23 13.21 21.24 2.61
C ASN A 23 11.97 21.30 1.72
N ILE A 24 11.16 20.25 1.73
CA ILE A 24 10.00 20.05 0.85
C ILE A 24 8.75 19.84 1.69
N ALA A 25 7.67 20.53 1.37
CA ALA A 25 6.38 20.27 1.99
C ALA A 25 5.82 18.92 1.49
N GLN A 26 5.08 18.23 2.34
CA GLN A 26 4.56 16.88 2.02
C GLN A 26 3.70 16.83 0.75
N PHE A 27 3.01 17.90 0.41
CA PHE A 27 2.18 18.01 -0.80
C PHE A 27 3.01 18.25 -2.08
N GLU A 28 4.28 18.67 -1.95
CA GLU A 28 5.20 18.89 -3.07
C GLU A 28 5.96 17.62 -3.47
N LEU A 29 5.92 16.57 -2.64
CA LEU A 29 6.72 15.36 -2.86
C LEU A 29 6.35 14.64 -4.16
N ILE A 30 5.07 14.44 -4.43
CA ILE A 30 4.59 13.75 -5.63
C ILE A 30 5.02 14.49 -6.91
N PRO A 31 4.71 15.78 -7.10
CA PRO A 31 5.13 16.51 -8.28
C PRO A 31 6.66 16.61 -8.42
N LEU A 32 7.39 16.71 -7.31
CA LEU A 32 8.85 16.74 -7.33
C LEU A 32 9.44 15.42 -7.86
N ILE A 33 9.02 14.28 -7.30
CA ILE A 33 9.53 12.96 -7.69
C ILE A 33 9.16 12.67 -9.14
N LEU A 34 7.91 12.88 -9.54
CA LEU A 34 7.47 12.64 -10.92
C LEU A 34 8.12 13.61 -11.93
N GLY A 35 8.47 14.82 -11.51
CA GLY A 35 9.11 15.81 -12.37
C GLY A 35 10.62 15.60 -12.54
N LYS A 36 11.28 14.89 -11.62
CA LYS A 36 12.76 14.77 -11.60
C LYS A 36 13.27 13.34 -11.78
N CYS A 37 12.44 12.32 -11.56
CA CYS A 37 12.88 10.93 -11.53
C CYS A 37 12.12 10.08 -12.54
N ALA A 38 12.84 9.22 -13.26
CA ALA A 38 12.28 8.19 -14.12
C ALA A 38 12.27 6.81 -13.44
N THR A 39 13.11 6.62 -12.42
CA THR A 39 13.32 5.34 -11.72
C THR A 39 13.25 5.49 -10.20
N VAL A 40 12.99 4.38 -9.50
CA VAL A 40 13.05 4.33 -8.03
C VAL A 40 14.45 4.67 -7.51
N LYS A 41 15.51 4.24 -8.21
CA LYS A 41 16.90 4.56 -7.83
C LYS A 41 17.19 6.07 -7.85
N GLU A 42 16.73 6.76 -8.88
CA GLU A 42 16.85 8.23 -8.94
C GLU A 42 16.05 8.91 -7.82
N ALA A 43 14.86 8.39 -7.52
CA ALA A 43 14.05 8.88 -6.41
C ALA A 43 14.77 8.70 -5.06
N GLN A 44 15.39 7.53 -4.81
CA GLN A 44 16.16 7.28 -3.59
C GLN A 44 17.31 8.28 -3.40
N GLN A 45 18.05 8.59 -4.46
CA GLN A 45 19.15 9.55 -4.41
C GLN A 45 18.68 10.96 -3.98
N ILE A 46 17.54 11.41 -4.49
CA ILE A 46 16.96 12.69 -4.09
C ILE A 46 16.47 12.63 -2.64
N LEU A 47 15.79 11.55 -2.26
CA LEU A 47 15.19 11.37 -0.93
C LEU A 47 16.23 11.33 0.21
N GLU A 48 17.47 10.90 -0.03
CA GLU A 48 18.55 10.88 0.97
C GLU A 48 18.94 12.29 1.46
N HIS A 49 18.77 13.30 0.61
CA HIS A 49 19.06 14.70 0.93
C HIS A 49 17.82 15.50 1.35
N MET A 50 16.64 14.88 1.29
CA MET A 50 15.37 15.53 1.53
C MET A 50 15.04 15.63 3.03
N ASN A 51 14.34 16.70 3.38
CA ASN A 51 13.66 16.89 4.64
C ASN A 51 12.21 17.29 4.40
N LEU A 52 11.28 16.44 4.83
CA LEU A 52 9.85 16.77 4.73
C LEU A 52 9.47 17.69 5.89
N ILE A 53 8.91 18.84 5.55
CA ILE A 53 8.58 19.89 6.50
C ILE A 53 7.09 19.99 6.80
N ASP A 54 6.80 20.47 8.00
CA ASP A 54 5.46 20.69 8.54
C ASP A 54 4.87 22.00 8.01
N THR A 55 4.44 21.99 6.75
CA THR A 55 3.84 23.14 6.07
C THR A 55 2.46 22.78 5.57
N PRO A 56 1.40 23.49 5.96
CA PRO A 56 0.06 23.26 5.43
C PRO A 56 -0.01 23.73 3.96
N PHE A 57 -0.83 23.05 3.16
CA PHE A 57 -1.10 23.47 1.79
C PHE A 57 -1.84 24.82 1.72
N MET A 58 -2.73 25.06 2.68
CA MET A 58 -3.45 26.32 2.87
C MET A 58 -3.54 26.61 4.38
N GLU A 59 -3.57 27.89 4.76
CA GLU A 59 -3.57 28.33 6.17
C GLU A 59 -4.69 27.70 7.02
N ASN A 60 -5.83 27.42 6.42
CA ASN A 60 -7.01 26.86 7.09
C ASN A 60 -7.13 25.34 7.01
N LEU A 61 -6.14 24.65 6.44
CA LEU A 61 -6.11 23.18 6.34
C LEU A 61 -5.05 22.60 7.26
N PRO A 62 -5.34 21.50 7.95
CA PRO A 62 -4.31 20.78 8.70
C PRO A 62 -3.27 20.19 7.74
N VAL A 63 -2.04 20.03 8.24
CA VAL A 63 -0.99 19.32 7.51
C VAL A 63 -1.40 17.86 7.30
N ALA A 64 -1.38 17.40 6.05
CA ALA A 64 -1.74 16.04 5.71
C ALA A 64 -0.69 15.05 6.22
N GLN A 65 -1.10 14.14 7.09
CA GLN A 65 -0.24 13.08 7.62
C GLN A 65 -0.20 11.92 6.64
N LEU A 66 0.86 11.83 5.86
CA LEU A 66 0.98 10.88 4.76
C LEU A 66 2.23 10.00 4.89
N HIS A 67 2.18 8.86 4.24
CA HIS A 67 3.32 8.07 3.78
C HIS A 67 3.12 7.73 2.30
N TRP A 68 4.16 7.27 1.63
CA TRP A 68 4.11 7.11 0.17
C TRP A 68 4.69 5.77 -0.27
N ILE A 69 4.15 5.28 -1.38
CA ILE A 69 4.71 4.20 -2.16
C ILE A 69 5.22 4.77 -3.48
N VAL A 70 6.45 4.42 -3.85
CA VAL A 70 7.07 4.77 -5.13
C VAL A 70 7.49 3.49 -5.83
N ALA A 71 7.10 3.33 -7.07
CA ALA A 71 7.37 2.10 -7.81
C ALA A 71 7.70 2.39 -9.28
N ASP A 72 8.58 1.58 -9.84
CA ASP A 72 8.78 1.41 -11.27
C ASP A 72 8.60 -0.09 -11.63
N LYS A 73 9.01 -0.47 -12.84
CA LYS A 73 8.87 -1.87 -13.29
C LYS A 73 9.80 -2.86 -12.54
N ASN A 74 10.84 -2.38 -11.88
CA ASN A 74 11.88 -3.21 -11.28
C ASN A 74 11.84 -3.19 -9.75
N GLU A 75 11.52 -2.03 -9.16
CA GLU A 75 11.68 -1.78 -7.73
C GLU A 75 10.46 -1.04 -7.16
N CYS A 76 10.26 -1.23 -5.87
CA CYS A 76 9.24 -0.52 -5.11
C CYS A 76 9.81 -0.15 -3.74
N ILE A 77 9.54 1.07 -3.30
CA ILE A 77 9.92 1.57 -1.97
C ILE A 77 8.72 2.19 -1.26
N THR A 78 8.78 2.18 0.07
CA THR A 78 7.85 2.89 0.95
C THR A 78 8.59 3.98 1.70
N LEU A 79 7.99 5.17 1.76
CA LEU A 79 8.53 6.34 2.43
C LEU A 79 7.68 6.70 3.64
N GLU A 80 8.30 6.80 4.81
CA GLU A 80 7.65 7.17 6.07
C GLU A 80 8.47 8.24 6.79
N ALA A 81 7.92 9.45 6.90
CA ALA A 81 8.48 10.50 7.75
C ALA A 81 8.09 10.20 9.20
N VAL A 82 9.04 9.71 9.98
CA VAL A 82 8.84 9.35 11.39
C VAL A 82 9.68 10.26 12.29
N GLU A 83 9.52 10.11 13.61
CA GLU A 83 10.17 11.01 14.58
C GLU A 83 11.69 11.11 14.40
N GLU A 84 12.37 10.02 14.07
CA GLU A 84 13.84 10.01 13.92
C GLU A 84 14.28 10.64 12.58
N ARG A 85 13.61 10.28 11.47
CA ARG A 85 13.98 10.69 10.11
C ARG A 85 12.94 10.28 9.06
N LEU A 86 13.18 10.69 7.81
CA LEU A 86 12.54 10.04 6.66
C LEU A 86 13.13 8.63 6.49
N LYS A 87 12.30 7.60 6.68
CA LYS A 87 12.67 6.20 6.46
C LYS A 87 12.27 5.79 5.04
N ILE A 88 13.19 5.12 4.38
CA ILE A 88 13.02 4.52 3.06
C ILE A 88 13.13 3.01 3.25
N TYR A 89 12.05 2.28 2.92
CA TYR A 89 12.02 0.83 3.00
C TYR A 89 11.96 0.24 1.59
N GLU A 90 12.74 -0.81 1.34
CA GLU A 90 12.44 -1.69 0.22
C GLU A 90 11.06 -2.33 0.44
N ASN A 91 10.26 -2.36 -0.62
CA ASN A 91 8.91 -2.90 -0.55
C ASN A 91 8.74 -4.08 -1.52
N PRO A 92 9.14 -5.29 -1.11
CA PRO A 92 9.13 -6.47 -1.99
C PRO A 92 7.71 -6.94 -2.34
N VAL A 93 6.70 -6.54 -1.58
CA VAL A 93 5.31 -6.88 -1.88
C VAL A 93 4.65 -5.87 -2.82
N GLY A 94 5.21 -4.64 -2.93
CA GLY A 94 4.69 -3.58 -3.78
C GLY A 94 3.29 -3.14 -3.35
N ILE A 95 3.04 -3.03 -2.05
CA ILE A 95 1.75 -2.67 -1.44
C ILE A 95 2.00 -1.70 -0.30
N LEU A 96 1.10 -0.74 -0.19
CA LEU A 96 0.99 0.13 0.96
C LEU A 96 -0.50 0.29 1.30
N THR A 97 -0.83 0.25 2.59
CA THR A 97 -2.14 0.62 3.13
C THR A 97 -1.97 1.82 4.06
N ASN A 98 -2.66 1.88 5.19
CA ASN A 98 -2.51 2.95 6.16
C ASN A 98 -1.67 2.49 7.35
N ASN A 99 -2.02 2.91 8.60
CA ASN A 99 -1.41 2.41 9.84
C ASN A 99 -1.54 0.88 9.99
N PRO A 100 -0.60 0.21 10.67
CA PRO A 100 0.60 0.72 11.33
C PRO A 100 1.74 0.99 10.33
N PRO A 101 2.93 1.44 10.80
CA PRO A 101 4.13 1.60 9.96
C PRO A 101 4.49 0.36 9.14
N PHE A 102 5.08 0.55 7.98
CA PHE A 102 5.32 -0.48 6.98
C PHE A 102 6.11 -1.70 7.50
N ASN A 103 7.11 -1.47 8.34
CA ASN A 103 7.89 -2.58 8.93
C ASN A 103 7.02 -3.51 9.81
N TYR A 104 6.00 -2.98 10.50
CA TYR A 104 5.04 -3.79 11.26
C TYR A 104 4.09 -4.54 10.34
N GLN A 105 3.69 -3.93 9.21
CA GLN A 105 2.88 -4.60 8.17
C GLN A 105 3.64 -5.80 7.60
N MET A 106 4.93 -5.61 7.27
CA MET A 106 5.78 -6.69 6.77
C MET A 106 5.98 -7.79 7.83
N PHE A 107 6.25 -7.40 9.08
CA PHE A 107 6.37 -8.38 10.18
C PHE A 107 5.09 -9.20 10.34
N ASN A 108 3.93 -8.57 10.25
CA ASN A 108 2.63 -9.23 10.41
C ASN A 108 2.39 -10.33 9.36
N LEU A 109 2.98 -10.26 8.17
CA LEU A 109 2.86 -11.32 7.16
C LEU A 109 3.35 -12.68 7.65
N ASN A 110 4.28 -12.72 8.63
CA ASN A 110 4.75 -13.97 9.22
C ASN A 110 3.62 -14.79 9.87
N ASN A 111 2.56 -14.15 10.35
CA ASN A 111 1.41 -14.82 10.94
C ASN A 111 0.55 -15.54 9.88
N TYR A 112 0.81 -15.33 8.60
CA TYR A 112 0.02 -15.82 7.47
C TYR A 112 0.79 -16.75 6.52
N MET A 113 1.98 -17.23 6.94
CA MET A 113 2.81 -18.13 6.12
C MET A 113 2.12 -19.44 5.74
N GLN A 114 1.06 -19.82 6.45
CA GLN A 114 0.28 -21.02 6.16
C GLN A 114 -0.70 -20.85 4.98
N LEU A 115 -0.96 -19.62 4.55
CA LEU A 115 -1.86 -19.38 3.41
C LEU A 115 -1.26 -19.98 2.13
N ALA A 116 -2.12 -20.55 1.31
CA ALA A 116 -1.75 -21.13 0.01
C ALA A 116 -2.90 -20.98 -0.99
N VAL A 117 -2.58 -20.99 -2.28
CA VAL A 117 -3.59 -21.04 -3.36
C VAL A 117 -4.18 -22.45 -3.49
N GLU A 118 -3.38 -23.48 -3.20
CA GLU A 118 -3.80 -24.87 -3.20
C GLU A 118 -4.47 -25.25 -1.89
N ASN A 119 -5.43 -26.16 -1.97
CA ASN A 119 -6.00 -26.78 -0.78
C ASN A 119 -4.97 -27.71 -0.12
N LYS A 120 -4.79 -27.56 1.19
CA LYS A 120 -3.86 -28.38 1.97
C LYS A 120 -4.46 -29.67 2.43
N SER A 121 -3.61 -30.69 2.59
CA SER A 121 -3.99 -31.95 3.26
C SER A 121 -4.27 -31.71 4.75
N ASN A 122 -4.95 -32.68 5.37
CA ASN A 122 -5.21 -32.67 6.80
C ASN A 122 -3.89 -32.77 7.60
N THR A 123 -3.56 -31.69 8.33
CA THR A 123 -2.43 -31.64 9.27
C THR A 123 -2.90 -31.42 10.71
N PHE A 124 -4.23 -31.39 10.94
CA PHE A 124 -4.80 -31.07 12.26
C PHE A 124 -4.53 -32.19 13.29
N SER A 125 -4.76 -33.44 12.92
CA SER A 125 -4.46 -34.63 13.73
C SER A 125 -4.35 -35.85 12.85
N LYS A 126 -3.49 -36.80 13.23
CA LYS A 126 -3.37 -38.11 12.58
C LYS A 126 -4.61 -39.00 12.82
N ASP A 127 -5.27 -38.81 13.95
CA ASP A 127 -6.38 -39.65 14.40
C ASP A 127 -7.75 -39.12 13.95
N LEU A 128 -7.77 -37.94 13.29
CA LEU A 128 -9.01 -37.32 12.81
C LEU A 128 -9.00 -37.17 11.29
N VAL A 129 -9.92 -37.85 10.64
CA VAL A 129 -10.08 -37.75 9.18
C VAL A 129 -10.91 -36.53 8.83
N LEU A 130 -10.24 -35.45 8.41
CA LEU A 130 -10.87 -34.26 7.88
C LEU A 130 -10.73 -34.22 6.35
N LYS A 131 -11.78 -33.78 5.68
CA LYS A 131 -11.83 -33.72 4.21
C LYS A 131 -12.06 -32.29 3.74
N GLN A 132 -11.46 -31.97 2.62
CA GLN A 132 -11.76 -30.73 1.89
C GLN A 132 -13.22 -30.77 1.42
N TYR A 133 -13.95 -29.67 1.59
CA TYR A 133 -15.36 -29.54 1.18
C TYR A 133 -15.57 -28.50 0.07
N SER A 134 -14.56 -27.67 -0.23
CA SER A 134 -14.61 -26.68 -1.32
C SER A 134 -13.21 -26.35 -1.87
N ARG A 135 -13.17 -25.63 -2.99
CA ARG A 135 -11.97 -25.00 -3.50
C ARG A 135 -11.66 -23.75 -2.68
N GLY A 136 -10.40 -23.28 -2.69
CA GLY A 136 -9.96 -22.08 -2.01
C GLY A 136 -9.73 -22.25 -0.51
N MET A 137 -9.80 -23.46 0.04
CA MET A 137 -9.56 -23.71 1.47
C MET A 137 -8.11 -23.47 1.90
N GLY A 138 -7.15 -23.41 0.97
CA GLY A 138 -5.77 -22.99 1.28
C GLY A 138 -5.65 -21.57 1.82
N ALA A 139 -6.64 -20.72 1.52
CA ALA A 139 -6.72 -19.36 2.02
C ALA A 139 -7.52 -19.21 3.33
N ILE A 140 -7.89 -20.30 4.00
CA ILE A 140 -8.55 -20.24 5.33
C ILE A 140 -7.61 -19.53 6.32
N GLY A 141 -8.13 -18.47 6.96
CA GLY A 141 -7.35 -17.58 7.83
C GLY A 141 -6.93 -16.26 7.17
N LEU A 142 -7.19 -16.09 5.85
CA LEU A 142 -7.04 -14.78 5.22
C LEU A 142 -7.99 -13.78 5.89
N PRO A 143 -7.50 -12.64 6.42
CA PRO A 143 -8.35 -11.73 7.19
C PRO A 143 -9.36 -11.01 6.29
N GLY A 144 -10.60 -10.91 6.76
CA GLY A 144 -11.72 -10.34 6.01
C GLY A 144 -12.19 -8.98 6.48
N ASP A 145 -11.71 -8.50 7.64
CA ASP A 145 -12.08 -7.19 8.17
C ASP A 145 -11.48 -6.03 7.37
N LEU A 146 -11.97 -4.80 7.64
CA LEU A 146 -11.61 -3.62 6.88
C LEU A 146 -10.40 -2.84 7.44
N SER A 147 -9.76 -3.33 8.52
CA SER A 147 -8.58 -2.68 9.07
C SER A 147 -7.45 -2.61 8.04
N SER A 148 -6.59 -1.61 8.19
CA SER A 148 -5.46 -1.42 7.30
C SER A 148 -4.52 -2.65 7.28
N ALA A 149 -4.26 -3.25 8.44
CA ALA A 149 -3.42 -4.44 8.53
C ALA A 149 -4.02 -5.66 7.81
N SER A 150 -5.32 -5.88 7.96
CA SER A 150 -6.03 -6.96 7.26
C SER A 150 -6.11 -6.74 5.76
N ARG A 151 -6.33 -5.49 5.33
CA ARG A 151 -6.29 -5.12 3.90
C ARG A 151 -4.89 -5.34 3.31
N PHE A 152 -3.83 -4.99 4.05
CA PHE A 152 -2.44 -5.23 3.62
C PHE A 152 -2.19 -6.71 3.35
N VAL A 153 -2.49 -7.59 4.31
CA VAL A 153 -2.33 -9.05 4.17
C VAL A 153 -3.14 -9.59 2.99
N ARG A 154 -4.40 -9.18 2.87
CA ARG A 154 -5.31 -9.65 1.82
C ARG A 154 -4.82 -9.26 0.42
N VAL A 155 -4.41 -8.01 0.23
CA VAL A 155 -3.88 -7.54 -1.06
C VAL A 155 -2.52 -8.15 -1.35
N ALA A 156 -1.66 -8.32 -0.34
CA ALA A 156 -0.36 -8.97 -0.51
C ALA A 156 -0.53 -10.41 -1.01
N PHE A 157 -1.37 -11.19 -0.36
CA PHE A 157 -1.67 -12.56 -0.78
C PHE A 157 -2.27 -12.59 -2.20
N ALA A 158 -3.27 -11.73 -2.47
CA ALA A 158 -3.91 -11.68 -3.77
C ALA A 158 -2.92 -11.27 -4.88
N LYS A 159 -2.16 -10.18 -4.69
CA LYS A 159 -1.22 -9.66 -5.69
C LYS A 159 -0.10 -10.64 -6.01
N LEU A 160 0.51 -11.23 -4.97
CA LEU A 160 1.67 -12.10 -5.15
C LEU A 160 1.32 -13.46 -5.79
N ASN A 161 0.03 -13.84 -5.77
CA ASN A 161 -0.46 -15.07 -6.37
C ASN A 161 -1.36 -14.82 -7.61
N ALA A 162 -1.60 -13.56 -7.96
CA ALA A 162 -2.41 -13.21 -9.11
C ALA A 162 -1.72 -13.58 -10.42
N VAL A 163 -2.50 -14.02 -11.39
CA VAL A 163 -2.03 -14.36 -12.75
C VAL A 163 -2.81 -13.53 -13.76
N SER A 164 -2.09 -12.93 -14.71
CA SER A 164 -2.66 -12.30 -15.90
C SER A 164 -1.87 -12.76 -17.13
N ASP A 165 -2.45 -12.66 -18.31
CA ASP A 165 -1.68 -12.77 -19.55
C ASP A 165 -0.91 -11.47 -19.84
N ASP A 166 -0.13 -11.47 -20.93
CA ASP A 166 0.73 -10.33 -21.32
C ASP A 166 -0.06 -9.16 -21.92
N SER A 167 -1.39 -9.27 -22.05
CA SER A 167 -2.21 -8.19 -22.59
C SER A 167 -2.43 -7.10 -21.55
N GLU A 168 -2.43 -5.84 -22.00
CA GLU A 168 -2.78 -4.69 -21.15
C GLU A 168 -4.18 -4.82 -20.56
N GLN A 169 -5.15 -5.29 -21.36
CA GLN A 169 -6.52 -5.46 -20.91
C GLN A 169 -6.62 -6.46 -19.75
N SER A 170 -5.94 -7.60 -19.84
CA SER A 170 -5.90 -8.61 -18.78
C SER A 170 -5.23 -8.05 -17.52
N SER A 171 -4.07 -7.40 -17.67
CA SER A 171 -3.33 -6.81 -16.55
C SER A 171 -4.13 -5.72 -15.82
N VAL A 172 -4.77 -4.81 -16.55
CA VAL A 172 -5.63 -3.76 -15.98
C VAL A 172 -6.87 -4.37 -15.30
N SER A 173 -7.51 -5.37 -15.93
CA SER A 173 -8.64 -6.09 -15.34
C SER A 173 -8.23 -6.77 -14.03
N GLN A 174 -7.12 -7.49 -14.04
CA GLN A 174 -6.59 -8.17 -12.85
C GLN A 174 -6.24 -7.19 -11.73
N PHE A 175 -5.66 -6.04 -12.07
CA PHE A 175 -5.38 -4.99 -11.09
C PHE A 175 -6.65 -4.52 -10.37
N PHE A 176 -7.74 -4.27 -11.10
CA PHE A 176 -9.02 -3.90 -10.49
C PHE A 176 -9.66 -5.05 -9.68
N HIS A 177 -9.46 -6.31 -10.04
CA HIS A 177 -9.89 -7.44 -9.22
C HIS A 177 -9.13 -7.50 -7.89
N ILE A 178 -7.81 -7.26 -7.90
CA ILE A 178 -7.00 -7.18 -6.69
C ILE A 178 -7.50 -6.04 -5.79
N LEU A 179 -7.68 -4.84 -6.31
CA LEU A 179 -8.22 -3.71 -5.55
C LEU A 179 -9.64 -3.96 -5.04
N GLY A 180 -10.47 -4.66 -5.82
CA GLY A 180 -11.83 -5.03 -5.42
C GLY A 180 -11.87 -5.87 -4.14
N SER A 181 -10.81 -6.60 -3.82
CA SER A 181 -10.72 -7.39 -2.59
C SER A 181 -10.66 -6.55 -1.31
N VAL A 182 -10.38 -5.25 -1.43
CA VAL A 182 -10.25 -4.30 -0.31
C VAL A 182 -11.18 -3.10 -0.40
N TRP A 183 -12.20 -3.18 -1.24
CA TRP A 183 -13.22 -2.14 -1.32
C TRP A 183 -13.99 -2.00 -0.02
N GLN A 184 -14.21 -0.76 0.35
CA GLN A 184 -14.98 -0.41 1.55
C GLN A 184 -16.40 -0.04 1.14
N ASN A 185 -17.37 -0.84 1.57
CA ASN A 185 -18.78 -0.59 1.31
C ASN A 185 -19.35 0.39 2.37
N ARG A 186 -20.25 1.26 1.93
CA ARG A 186 -20.96 2.18 2.84
C ARG A 186 -21.65 1.39 3.95
N GLY A 187 -21.45 1.83 5.19
CA GLY A 187 -22.06 1.24 6.38
C GLY A 187 -21.17 0.25 7.13
N LEU A 188 -20.01 -0.17 6.58
CA LEU A 188 -19.14 -1.15 7.22
C LEU A 188 -17.96 -0.54 8.01
N CYS A 189 -17.60 0.71 7.76
CA CYS A 189 -16.55 1.44 8.48
C CYS A 189 -17.07 2.83 8.87
N GLU A 190 -17.53 2.98 10.11
CA GLU A 190 -18.01 4.25 10.63
C GLU A 190 -16.83 5.06 11.17
N VAL A 191 -16.68 6.31 10.72
CA VAL A 191 -15.60 7.23 11.13
C VAL A 191 -16.10 8.32 12.07
N ALA A 192 -17.41 8.60 12.07
CA ALA A 192 -18.13 9.45 13.01
C ALA A 192 -19.61 9.09 12.91
N PRO A 193 -20.47 9.47 13.89
CA PRO A 193 -21.90 9.15 13.87
C PRO A 193 -22.56 9.42 12.52
N GLY A 194 -23.03 8.37 11.83
CA GLY A 194 -23.65 8.43 10.52
C GLY A 194 -22.74 8.74 9.34
N LYS A 195 -21.40 8.81 9.54
CA LYS A 195 -20.39 9.03 8.48
C LYS A 195 -19.56 7.77 8.28
N PHE A 196 -19.45 7.34 7.03
CA PHE A 196 -18.80 6.09 6.68
C PHE A 196 -17.65 6.32 5.71
N GLU A 197 -16.55 5.61 5.94
CA GLU A 197 -15.50 5.44 4.93
C GLU A 197 -16.00 4.54 3.81
N ILE A 198 -15.76 4.95 2.57
CA ILE A 198 -16.18 4.19 1.38
C ILE A 198 -15.11 4.30 0.29
N THR A 199 -14.99 3.28 -0.53
CA THR A 199 -14.26 3.38 -1.79
C THR A 199 -15.13 4.16 -2.78
N ILE A 200 -14.65 5.34 -3.18
CA ILE A 200 -15.35 6.20 -4.16
C ILE A 200 -15.05 5.71 -5.57
N TYR A 201 -13.77 5.45 -5.86
CA TYR A 201 -13.29 4.88 -7.12
C TYR A 201 -11.95 4.19 -6.89
N ALA A 202 -11.55 3.36 -7.83
CA ALA A 202 -10.22 2.78 -7.91
C ALA A 202 -9.53 3.25 -9.19
N SER A 203 -8.22 3.39 -9.16
CA SER A 203 -7.44 3.80 -10.34
C SER A 203 -6.24 2.90 -10.56
N CYS A 204 -5.84 2.78 -11.83
CA CYS A 204 -4.68 2.04 -12.29
C CYS A 204 -3.92 2.90 -13.29
N CYS A 205 -2.60 2.92 -13.19
CA CYS A 205 -1.74 3.63 -14.15
C CYS A 205 -0.84 2.62 -14.87
N ASN A 206 -0.92 2.60 -16.20
CA ASN A 206 0.11 1.98 -17.03
C ASN A 206 1.25 3.00 -17.21
N ALA A 207 2.28 2.88 -16.38
CA ALA A 207 3.39 3.83 -16.35
C ALA A 207 4.27 3.79 -17.62
N ASP A 208 4.30 2.67 -18.35
CA ASP A 208 5.07 2.55 -19.60
C ASP A 208 4.42 3.33 -20.74
N LYS A 209 3.08 3.37 -20.76
CA LYS A 209 2.31 4.07 -21.80
C LYS A 209 1.77 5.43 -21.37
N GLY A 210 1.87 5.77 -20.09
CA GLY A 210 1.28 6.98 -19.53
C GLY A 210 -0.25 7.00 -19.59
N ILE A 211 -0.90 5.81 -19.47
CA ILE A 211 -2.36 5.69 -19.53
C ILE A 211 -2.91 5.51 -18.11
N TYR A 212 -3.91 6.30 -17.78
CA TYR A 212 -4.61 6.25 -16.50
C TYR A 212 -6.01 5.65 -16.66
N TYR A 213 -6.30 4.60 -15.91
CA TYR A 213 -7.60 3.92 -15.87
C TYR A 213 -8.27 4.18 -14.53
N TYR A 214 -9.59 4.24 -14.51
CA TYR A 214 -10.38 4.32 -13.27
C TYR A 214 -11.69 3.53 -13.40
N LYS A 215 -12.21 3.11 -12.25
CA LYS A 215 -13.47 2.35 -12.15
C LYS A 215 -14.23 2.81 -10.91
#